data_433f80026d2c289382515697e19cc5cc
#
_entry.id   433f80026d2c289382515697e19cc5cc
#
_cell.length_a   1.000
_cell.length_b   1.000
_cell.length_c   1.000
_cell.angle_alpha   90.00
_cell.angle_beta   90.00
_cell.angle_gamma   90.00
#
_symmetry.space_group_name_H-M   'P 1'
#
loop_
_entity.id
_entity.type
_entity.pdbx_description
1 polymer ?
#
loop_
_entity_poly.entity_id
_entity_poly.type
_entity_poly.pdbx_seq_one_letter_code
_entity_poly.pdbx_strand_id
1 'polypeptide(L)'
;MKVLFIVQGEGRGHLTQAITMEELLRRNGHEVVEVLVGKSNSRCLPGFFNRSIQAPVKRFLSPNFLPTPANKRASLARSVAYNLTRLPVYLKSMHYIHRRIEESGAELVINFYELLTGMTYLFFRPSVPQISVGHQYLFLHRDFEFPGKNGFHLWLLRLFTRLTCIGAREKLALSFREMEDDEEAYVRVVPPLLRREVLSCEGTEGDYLHGYMVNSGFGENILHW
;
A
#
# COMPACT_ATOMS: atom_id res chain seq x y z
N MET A 1 18.10 -13.95 3.20
CA MET A 1 16.72 -14.26 2.85
C MET A 1 16.36 -13.52 1.58
N LYS A 2 15.66 -14.18 0.66
CA LYS A 2 15.12 -13.58 -0.58
C LYS A 2 13.67 -13.15 -0.37
N VAL A 3 13.35 -11.93 -0.78
CA VAL A 3 12.05 -11.31 -0.50
C VAL A 3 11.42 -10.79 -1.79
N LEU A 4 10.12 -11.05 -1.98
CA LEU A 4 9.32 -10.48 -3.05
C LEU A 4 8.44 -9.36 -2.50
N PHE A 5 8.46 -8.19 -3.13
CA PHE A 5 7.55 -7.10 -2.78
C PHE A 5 6.33 -7.07 -3.69
N ILE A 6 5.17 -6.83 -3.12
CA ILE A 6 3.94 -6.53 -3.86
C ILE A 6 3.38 -5.21 -3.32
N VAL A 7 3.29 -4.20 -4.18
CA VAL A 7 3.09 -2.81 -3.77
C VAL A 7 1.86 -2.21 -4.45
N GLN A 8 0.99 -1.60 -3.68
CA GLN A 8 -0.12 -0.80 -4.19
C GLN A 8 0.41 0.49 -4.80
N GLY A 9 0.26 0.67 -6.11
CA GLY A 9 0.88 1.72 -6.91
C GLY A 9 0.02 2.95 -7.18
N GLU A 10 -1.20 3.03 -6.64
CA GLU A 10 -2.09 4.18 -6.86
C GLU A 10 -1.69 5.41 -6.04
N GLY A 11 -1.04 5.20 -4.89
CA GLY A 11 -0.51 6.25 -4.01
C GLY A 11 1.01 6.27 -3.98
N ARG A 12 1.59 7.43 -3.65
CA ARG A 12 3.05 7.55 -3.49
C ARG A 12 3.56 6.97 -2.18
N GLY A 13 2.72 6.90 -1.14
CA GLY A 13 3.09 6.44 0.20
C GLY A 13 3.64 5.03 0.23
N HIS A 14 2.93 4.05 -0.34
CA HIS A 14 3.38 2.66 -0.37
C HIS A 14 4.64 2.46 -1.22
N LEU A 15 4.80 3.24 -2.29
CA LEU A 15 6.01 3.23 -3.10
C LEU A 15 7.22 3.71 -2.30
N THR A 16 7.09 4.79 -1.51
CA THR A 16 8.18 5.27 -0.64
C THR A 16 8.49 4.30 0.49
N GLN A 17 7.48 3.66 1.07
CA GLN A 17 7.66 2.59 2.06
C GLN A 17 8.46 1.41 1.49
N ALA A 18 8.14 0.99 0.26
CA ALA A 18 8.87 -0.10 -0.41
C ALA A 18 10.35 0.26 -0.65
N ILE A 19 10.67 1.49 -1.07
CA ILE A 19 12.06 1.95 -1.24
C ILE A 19 12.82 1.86 0.09
N THR A 20 12.23 2.39 1.17
CA THR A 20 12.86 2.39 2.49
C THR A 20 13.06 0.97 3.02
N MET A 21 12.06 0.10 2.82
CA MET A 21 12.14 -1.29 3.24
C MET A 21 13.20 -2.06 2.44
N GLU A 22 13.32 -1.84 1.13
CA GLU A 22 14.38 -2.47 0.32
C GLU A 22 15.77 -2.05 0.82
N GLU A 23 15.98 -0.76 1.09
CA GLU A 23 17.25 -0.27 1.63
C GLU A 23 17.56 -0.91 3.00
N LEU A 24 16.56 -1.01 3.88
CA LEU A 24 16.69 -1.62 5.21
C LEU A 24 17.05 -3.11 5.10
N LEU A 25 16.34 -3.86 4.29
CA LEU A 25 16.58 -5.29 4.08
C LEU A 25 17.98 -5.55 3.52
N ARG A 26 18.39 -4.78 2.52
CA ARG A 26 19.71 -4.92 1.90
C ARG A 26 20.84 -4.62 2.88
N ARG A 27 20.72 -3.62 3.74
CA ARG A 27 21.70 -3.32 4.81
C ARG A 27 21.85 -4.46 5.80
N ASN A 28 20.79 -5.25 5.97
CA ASN A 28 20.78 -6.41 6.85
C ASN A 28 21.08 -7.74 6.11
N GLY A 29 21.66 -7.68 4.91
CA GLY A 29 22.09 -8.86 4.15
C GLY A 29 20.94 -9.66 3.51
N HIS A 30 19.77 -9.04 3.29
CA HIS A 30 18.64 -9.63 2.58
C HIS A 30 18.54 -9.08 1.17
N GLU A 31 17.93 -9.84 0.26
CA GLU A 31 17.79 -9.52 -1.14
C GLU A 31 16.31 -9.35 -1.48
N VAL A 32 15.94 -8.23 -2.13
CA VAL A 32 14.64 -8.09 -2.77
C VAL A 32 14.78 -8.55 -4.22
N VAL A 33 14.22 -9.73 -4.51
CA VAL A 33 14.40 -10.38 -5.83
C VAL A 33 13.55 -9.76 -6.92
N GLU A 34 12.40 -9.20 -6.57
CA GLU A 34 11.47 -8.55 -7.49
C GLU A 34 10.48 -7.66 -6.75
N VAL A 35 10.00 -6.62 -7.44
CA VAL A 35 8.91 -5.75 -6.97
C VAL A 35 7.76 -5.77 -7.98
N LEU A 36 6.61 -6.29 -7.55
CA LEU A 36 5.37 -6.28 -8.33
C LEU A 36 4.54 -5.06 -7.93
N VAL A 37 4.20 -4.20 -8.88
CA VAL A 37 3.41 -2.99 -8.59
C VAL A 37 2.03 -3.09 -9.22
N GLY A 38 1.01 -3.12 -8.37
CA GLY A 38 -0.40 -3.07 -8.77
C GLY A 38 -0.83 -1.63 -9.05
N LYS A 39 -1.32 -1.36 -10.25
CA LYS A 39 -1.80 -0.03 -10.62
C LYS A 39 -2.86 -0.08 -11.71
N SER A 40 -3.67 0.98 -11.81
CA SER A 40 -4.59 1.19 -12.92
C SER A 40 -3.84 1.65 -14.19
N ASN A 41 -4.51 1.55 -15.35
CA ASN A 41 -3.94 2.00 -16.63
C ASN A 41 -3.75 3.53 -16.69
N SER A 42 -4.50 4.29 -15.90
CA SER A 42 -4.50 5.76 -15.93
C SER A 42 -3.31 6.40 -15.23
N ARG A 43 -2.51 5.64 -14.48
CA ARG A 43 -1.38 6.19 -13.71
C ARG A 43 -0.04 5.67 -14.21
N CYS A 44 0.95 6.56 -14.26
CA CYS A 44 2.35 6.19 -14.48
C CYS A 44 3.05 6.03 -13.12
N LEU A 45 4.01 5.11 -13.03
CA LEU A 45 4.87 5.05 -11.86
C LEU A 45 5.74 6.32 -11.81
N PRO A 46 5.84 6.94 -10.64
CA PRO A 46 6.69 8.13 -10.48
C PRO A 46 8.16 7.82 -10.84
N GLY A 47 8.82 8.72 -11.55
CA GLY A 47 10.21 8.52 -11.96
C GLY A 47 11.18 8.34 -10.78
N PHE A 48 10.87 8.93 -9.61
CA PHE A 48 11.69 8.71 -8.43
C PHE A 48 11.69 7.24 -7.97
N PHE A 49 10.56 6.54 -8.08
CA PHE A 49 10.47 5.14 -7.68
C PHE A 49 11.41 4.25 -8.50
N ASN A 50 11.33 4.39 -9.84
CA ASN A 50 12.20 3.60 -10.75
C ASN A 50 13.70 3.92 -10.60
N ARG A 51 14.05 5.12 -10.08
CA ARG A 51 15.45 5.48 -9.81
C ARG A 51 15.97 5.01 -8.46
N SER A 52 15.09 4.86 -7.48
CA SER A 52 15.48 4.53 -6.12
C SER A 52 15.41 3.04 -5.81
N ILE A 53 14.42 2.32 -6.38
CA ILE A 53 14.30 0.88 -6.21
C ILE A 53 15.36 0.17 -7.05
N GLN A 54 16.05 -0.82 -6.49
CA GLN A 54 17.13 -1.53 -7.19
C GLN A 54 16.67 -2.86 -7.76
N ALA A 55 15.70 -3.50 -7.11
CA ALA A 55 15.13 -4.75 -7.58
C ALA A 55 14.35 -4.56 -8.90
N PRO A 56 14.27 -5.57 -9.77
CA PRO A 56 13.46 -5.53 -10.98
C PRO A 56 11.99 -5.22 -10.68
N VAL A 57 11.44 -4.22 -11.36
CA VAL A 57 10.04 -3.80 -11.19
C VAL A 57 9.17 -4.36 -12.30
N LYS A 58 8.13 -5.10 -11.94
CA LYS A 58 7.07 -5.56 -12.84
C LYS A 58 5.73 -4.98 -12.45
N ARG A 59 4.81 -4.89 -13.40
CA ARG A 59 3.50 -4.23 -13.20
C ARG A 59 2.38 -5.19 -13.51
N PHE A 60 1.26 -5.02 -12.79
CA PHE A 60 0.01 -5.71 -13.07
C PHE A 60 -1.17 -4.75 -12.87
N LEU A 61 -2.32 -5.12 -13.43
CA LEU A 61 -3.54 -4.32 -13.28
C LEU A 61 -4.23 -4.64 -11.96
N SER A 62 -4.49 -3.60 -11.18
CA SER A 62 -5.13 -3.68 -9.86
C SER A 62 -6.37 -2.78 -9.79
N PRO A 63 -7.34 -3.09 -8.91
CA PRO A 63 -8.49 -2.24 -8.64
C PRO A 63 -8.11 -0.83 -8.22
N ASN A 64 -8.93 0.13 -8.63
CA ASN A 64 -8.73 1.53 -8.32
C ASN A 64 -10.02 2.20 -7.82
N PHE A 65 -9.86 3.22 -6.98
CA PHE A 65 -10.93 4.10 -6.58
C PHE A 65 -11.06 5.26 -7.58
N LEU A 66 -12.22 5.37 -8.22
CA LEU A 66 -12.48 6.44 -9.17
C LEU A 66 -12.88 7.73 -8.42
N PRO A 67 -12.37 8.89 -8.86
CA PRO A 67 -12.76 10.16 -8.27
C PRO A 67 -14.21 10.53 -8.63
N THR A 68 -14.82 11.40 -7.82
CA THR A 68 -16.05 12.11 -8.20
C THR A 68 -15.79 13.05 -9.39
N PRO A 69 -16.83 13.51 -10.13
CA PRO A 69 -16.63 14.47 -11.22
C PRO A 69 -15.84 15.71 -10.82
N ALA A 70 -16.06 16.25 -9.61
CA ALA A 70 -15.30 17.38 -9.08
C ALA A 70 -13.88 17.00 -8.58
N ASN A 71 -13.47 15.75 -8.68
CA ASN A 71 -12.15 15.23 -8.24
C ASN A 71 -11.76 15.61 -6.81
N LYS A 72 -12.73 15.80 -5.91
CA LYS A 72 -12.49 16.14 -4.48
C LYS A 72 -12.47 14.92 -3.57
N ARG A 73 -13.17 13.84 -3.95
CA ARG A 73 -13.26 12.59 -3.16
C ARG A 73 -13.44 11.39 -4.09
N ALA A 74 -13.23 10.18 -3.55
CA ALA A 74 -13.55 8.94 -4.28
C ALA A 74 -15.07 8.75 -4.38
N SER A 75 -15.52 8.23 -5.52
CA SER A 75 -16.92 7.81 -5.74
C SER A 75 -17.02 6.30 -5.59
N LEU A 76 -17.61 5.85 -4.48
CA LEU A 76 -17.71 4.43 -4.16
C LEU A 76 -18.52 3.66 -5.21
N ALA A 77 -19.73 4.14 -5.55
CA ALA A 77 -20.61 3.45 -6.50
C ALA A 77 -19.95 3.31 -7.89
N ARG A 78 -19.33 4.39 -8.39
CA ARG A 78 -18.59 4.36 -9.67
C ARG A 78 -17.39 3.41 -9.60
N SER A 79 -16.66 3.39 -8.47
CA SER A 79 -15.52 2.50 -8.27
C SER A 79 -15.96 1.05 -8.27
N VAL A 80 -17.02 0.71 -7.56
CA VAL A 80 -17.57 -0.67 -7.52
C VAL A 80 -18.01 -1.11 -8.92
N ALA A 81 -18.85 -0.33 -9.60
CA ALA A 81 -19.32 -0.65 -10.93
C ALA A 81 -18.15 -0.85 -11.92
N TYR A 82 -17.19 0.05 -11.93
CA TYR A 82 -16.00 -0.05 -12.78
C TYR A 82 -15.17 -1.31 -12.47
N ASN A 83 -14.91 -1.59 -11.20
CA ASN A 83 -14.09 -2.73 -10.82
C ASN A 83 -14.80 -4.08 -11.09
N LEU A 84 -16.14 -4.14 -10.99
CA LEU A 84 -16.91 -5.34 -11.36
C LEU A 84 -16.74 -5.68 -12.85
N THR A 85 -16.76 -4.71 -13.74
CA THR A 85 -16.53 -4.96 -15.18
C THR A 85 -15.11 -5.45 -15.50
N ARG A 86 -14.17 -5.28 -14.56
CA ARG A 86 -12.76 -5.65 -14.70
C ARG A 86 -12.36 -6.94 -14.00
N LEU A 87 -13.31 -7.65 -13.39
CA LEU A 87 -13.03 -8.93 -12.69
C LEU A 87 -12.20 -9.93 -13.49
N PRO A 88 -12.45 -10.18 -14.79
CA PRO A 88 -11.63 -11.11 -15.57
C PRO A 88 -10.15 -10.69 -15.67
N VAL A 89 -9.90 -9.37 -15.70
CA VAL A 89 -8.53 -8.82 -15.72
C VAL A 89 -7.86 -9.03 -14.38
N TYR A 90 -8.58 -8.82 -13.28
CA TYR A 90 -8.04 -9.03 -11.94
C TYR A 90 -7.76 -10.50 -11.63
N LEU A 91 -8.57 -11.43 -12.14
CA LEU A 91 -8.28 -12.86 -12.08
C LEU A 91 -6.96 -13.21 -12.79
N LYS A 92 -6.72 -12.62 -13.97
CA LYS A 92 -5.42 -12.78 -14.67
C LYS A 92 -4.26 -12.19 -13.85
N SER A 93 -4.47 -11.03 -13.21
CA SER A 93 -3.48 -10.41 -12.34
C SER A 93 -3.18 -11.27 -11.11
N MET A 94 -4.19 -11.84 -10.45
CA MET A 94 -3.99 -12.76 -9.32
C MET A 94 -3.23 -14.02 -9.73
N HIS A 95 -3.57 -14.62 -10.88
CA HIS A 95 -2.83 -15.77 -11.40
C HIS A 95 -1.36 -15.40 -11.72
N TYR A 96 -1.13 -14.22 -12.29
CA TYR A 96 0.22 -13.68 -12.51
C TYR A 96 0.98 -13.51 -11.20
N ILE A 97 0.36 -12.88 -10.16
CA ILE A 97 0.96 -12.72 -8.84
C ILE A 97 1.33 -14.08 -8.25
N HIS A 98 0.40 -15.05 -8.25
CA HIS A 98 0.64 -16.39 -7.74
C HIS A 98 1.85 -17.04 -8.44
N ARG A 99 1.88 -17.04 -9.76
CA ARG A 99 2.99 -17.59 -10.53
C ARG A 99 4.32 -16.90 -10.18
N ARG A 100 4.33 -15.55 -10.04
CA ARG A 100 5.54 -14.84 -9.66
C ARG A 100 6.02 -15.17 -8.25
N ILE A 101 5.10 -15.35 -7.30
CA ILE A 101 5.45 -15.80 -5.95
C ILE A 101 6.15 -17.16 -6.01
N GLU A 102 5.59 -18.14 -6.71
CA GLU A 102 6.15 -19.49 -6.77
C GLU A 102 7.47 -19.58 -7.57
N GLU A 103 7.61 -18.80 -8.64
CA GLU A 103 8.78 -18.85 -9.54
C GLU A 103 9.95 -17.94 -9.11
N SER A 104 9.72 -16.96 -8.22
CA SER A 104 10.74 -15.95 -7.87
C SER A 104 11.87 -16.50 -7.00
N GLY A 105 11.68 -17.64 -6.36
CA GLY A 105 12.59 -18.16 -5.34
C GLY A 105 12.59 -17.34 -4.05
N ALA A 106 11.59 -16.48 -3.84
CA ALA A 106 11.43 -15.73 -2.60
C ALA A 106 11.03 -16.65 -1.43
N GLU A 107 11.57 -16.38 -0.26
CA GLU A 107 11.27 -17.07 0.99
C GLU A 107 10.17 -16.32 1.80
N LEU A 108 9.92 -15.05 1.44
CA LEU A 108 8.94 -14.18 2.07
C LEU A 108 8.35 -13.21 1.05
N VAL A 109 7.03 -12.98 1.13
CA VAL A 109 6.33 -11.90 0.43
C VAL A 109 6.06 -10.75 1.40
N ILE A 110 6.40 -9.52 1.01
CA ILE A 110 5.99 -8.31 1.73
C ILE A 110 4.95 -7.58 0.89
N ASN A 111 3.75 -7.50 1.44
CA ASN A 111 2.61 -6.85 0.81
C ASN A 111 2.40 -5.43 1.35
N PHE A 112 2.61 -4.42 0.50
CA PHE A 112 2.35 -3.02 0.83
C PHE A 112 0.92 -2.63 0.44
N TYR A 113 -0.05 -3.14 1.19
CA TYR A 113 -1.47 -2.83 1.10
C TYR A 113 -2.13 -3.11 -0.27
N GLU A 114 -1.59 -4.07 -1.04
CA GLU A 114 -2.14 -4.44 -2.35
C GLU A 114 -3.27 -5.48 -2.20
N LEU A 115 -4.47 -5.12 -2.67
CA LEU A 115 -5.68 -5.94 -2.52
C LEU A 115 -5.55 -7.31 -3.20
N LEU A 116 -5.05 -7.33 -4.43
CA LEU A 116 -4.98 -8.58 -5.19
C LEU A 116 -3.99 -9.57 -4.59
N THR A 117 -3.06 -9.13 -3.74
CA THR A 117 -2.20 -10.02 -2.96
C THR A 117 -3.02 -10.84 -1.97
N GLY A 118 -3.82 -10.17 -1.12
CA GLY A 118 -4.69 -10.87 -0.17
C GLY A 118 -5.67 -11.82 -0.89
N MET A 119 -6.24 -11.37 -2.00
CA MET A 119 -7.13 -12.21 -2.82
C MET A 119 -6.39 -13.40 -3.44
N THR A 120 -5.10 -13.24 -3.84
CA THR A 120 -4.27 -14.32 -4.33
C THR A 120 -4.05 -15.38 -3.25
N TYR A 121 -3.75 -14.98 -2.02
CA TYR A 121 -3.61 -15.90 -0.90
C TYR A 121 -4.93 -16.61 -0.53
N LEU A 122 -6.07 -15.94 -0.68
CA LEU A 122 -7.38 -16.54 -0.46
C LEU A 122 -7.68 -17.65 -1.47
N PHE A 123 -7.47 -17.39 -2.76
CA PHE A 123 -7.94 -18.28 -3.84
C PHE A 123 -6.88 -19.30 -4.31
N PHE A 124 -5.61 -18.89 -4.35
CA PHE A 124 -4.52 -19.73 -4.91
C PHE A 124 -3.60 -20.32 -3.83
N ARG A 125 -3.64 -19.79 -2.60
CA ARG A 125 -2.86 -20.26 -1.44
C ARG A 125 -1.38 -20.47 -1.76
N PRO A 126 -0.63 -19.43 -2.13
CA PRO A 126 0.80 -19.53 -2.39
C PRO A 126 1.56 -20.21 -1.26
N SER A 127 2.62 -20.95 -1.59
CA SER A 127 3.46 -21.68 -0.62
C SER A 127 4.34 -20.76 0.22
N VAL A 128 4.72 -19.61 -0.32
CA VAL A 128 5.58 -18.62 0.32
C VAL A 128 4.77 -17.79 1.34
N PRO A 129 5.21 -17.69 2.61
CA PRO A 129 4.52 -16.88 3.59
C PRO A 129 4.53 -15.39 3.24
N GLN A 130 3.51 -14.65 3.70
CA GLN A 130 3.50 -13.20 3.57
C GLN A 130 3.37 -12.48 4.91
N ILE A 131 3.90 -11.25 4.94
CA ILE A 131 3.58 -10.21 5.91
C ILE A 131 3.01 -9.00 5.18
N SER A 132 2.18 -8.23 5.87
CA SER A 132 1.56 -7.03 5.30
C SER A 132 2.07 -5.79 6.00
N VAL A 133 2.42 -4.74 5.25
CA VAL A 133 3.00 -3.50 5.78
C VAL A 133 2.19 -2.28 5.34
N GLY A 134 1.83 -1.42 6.27
CA GLY A 134 1.14 -0.17 5.96
C GLY A 134 0.50 0.47 7.21
N HIS A 135 0.36 1.78 7.20
CA HIS A 135 -0.29 2.51 8.30
C HIS A 135 -1.79 2.19 8.43
N GLN A 136 -2.44 1.75 7.35
CA GLN A 136 -3.86 1.41 7.38
C GLN A 136 -4.16 0.17 8.22
N TYR A 137 -3.18 -0.66 8.54
CA TYR A 137 -3.38 -1.81 9.42
C TYR A 137 -3.68 -1.41 10.86
N LEU A 138 -3.41 -0.15 11.26
CA LEU A 138 -3.91 0.43 12.50
C LEU A 138 -5.46 0.40 12.59
N PHE A 139 -6.16 0.46 11.47
CA PHE A 139 -7.63 0.38 11.45
C PHE A 139 -8.18 -0.97 11.96
N LEU A 140 -7.33 -1.98 12.04
CA LEU A 140 -7.68 -3.31 12.56
C LEU A 140 -7.30 -3.47 14.04
N HIS A 141 -6.47 -2.55 14.57
CA HIS A 141 -6.02 -2.58 15.95
C HIS A 141 -7.17 -2.27 16.92
N ARG A 142 -7.25 -2.98 18.04
CA ARG A 142 -8.34 -2.85 19.04
C ARG A 142 -8.45 -1.44 19.63
N ASP A 143 -7.29 -0.81 19.91
CA ASP A 143 -7.23 0.51 20.55
C ASP A 143 -7.18 1.68 19.56
N PHE A 144 -7.41 1.41 18.26
CA PHE A 144 -7.45 2.48 17.27
C PHE A 144 -8.82 3.16 17.24
N GLU A 145 -8.85 4.40 17.72
CA GLU A 145 -10.05 5.24 17.72
C GLU A 145 -10.18 6.02 16.41
N PHE A 146 -11.32 5.89 15.76
CA PHE A 146 -11.64 6.68 14.59
C PHE A 146 -12.28 8.01 15.00
N PRO A 147 -11.87 9.13 14.39
CA PRO A 147 -12.57 10.39 14.60
C PRO A 147 -13.98 10.33 14.00
N GLY A 148 -14.99 10.52 14.83
CA GLY A 148 -16.38 10.58 14.41
C GLY A 148 -17.20 9.30 14.60
N LYS A 149 -18.46 9.31 14.11
CA LYS A 149 -19.38 8.19 14.29
C LYS A 149 -19.03 7.02 13.38
N ASN A 150 -19.02 5.82 13.93
CA ASN A 150 -18.88 4.58 13.18
C ASN A 150 -20.08 4.42 12.22
N GLY A 151 -19.79 4.34 10.90
CA GLY A 151 -20.79 4.22 9.87
C GLY A 151 -20.38 3.21 8.79
N PHE A 152 -21.25 3.05 7.80
CA PHE A 152 -21.05 2.11 6.69
C PHE A 152 -19.69 2.30 5.99
N HIS A 153 -19.24 3.55 5.82
CA HIS A 153 -17.93 3.84 5.20
C HIS A 153 -16.76 3.30 6.00
N LEU A 154 -16.83 3.38 7.34
CA LEU A 154 -15.79 2.82 8.20
C LEU A 154 -15.78 1.29 8.17
N TRP A 155 -16.96 0.67 8.19
CA TRP A 155 -17.08 -0.78 8.04
C TRP A 155 -16.44 -1.24 6.72
N LEU A 156 -16.73 -0.53 5.61
CA LEU A 156 -16.18 -0.84 4.30
C LEU A 156 -14.66 -0.65 4.25
N LEU A 157 -14.14 0.40 4.89
CA LEU A 157 -12.71 0.65 5.00
C LEU A 157 -12.00 -0.50 5.75
N ARG A 158 -12.56 -0.91 6.89
CA ARG A 158 -12.06 -2.06 7.65
C ARG A 158 -12.13 -3.37 6.86
N LEU A 159 -13.24 -3.60 6.16
CA LEU A 159 -13.38 -4.76 5.28
C LEU A 159 -12.31 -4.77 4.19
N PHE A 160 -12.14 -3.65 3.48
CA PHE A 160 -11.09 -3.51 2.47
C PHE A 160 -9.70 -3.78 3.05
N THR A 161 -9.39 -3.20 4.22
CA THR A 161 -8.12 -3.44 4.91
C THR A 161 -7.92 -4.92 5.26
N ARG A 162 -8.96 -5.62 5.75
CA ARG A 162 -8.90 -7.06 6.00
C ARG A 162 -8.63 -7.87 4.73
N LEU A 163 -9.26 -7.50 3.62
CA LEU A 163 -9.07 -8.19 2.34
C LEU A 163 -7.63 -8.05 1.82
N THR A 164 -6.96 -6.92 2.06
CA THR A 164 -5.57 -6.72 1.61
C THR A 164 -4.57 -7.62 2.34
N CYS A 165 -4.87 -8.08 3.55
CA CYS A 165 -3.96 -8.87 4.40
C CYS A 165 -4.40 -10.32 4.62
N ILE A 166 -5.32 -10.85 3.81
CA ILE A 166 -5.69 -12.27 3.89
C ILE A 166 -4.45 -13.14 3.65
N GLY A 167 -4.22 -14.11 4.54
CA GLY A 167 -3.07 -15.00 4.48
C GLY A 167 -1.77 -14.41 5.04
N ALA A 168 -1.78 -13.16 5.51
CA ALA A 168 -0.62 -12.59 6.17
C ALA A 168 -0.42 -13.21 7.57
N ARG A 169 0.82 -13.61 7.88
CA ARG A 169 1.20 -14.08 9.22
C ARG A 169 1.17 -12.95 10.24
N GLU A 170 1.65 -11.78 9.83
CA GLU A 170 1.66 -10.55 10.64
C GLU A 170 1.30 -9.34 9.80
N LYS A 171 0.77 -8.32 10.45
CA LYS A 171 0.49 -7.01 9.88
C LYS A 171 1.36 -5.98 10.61
N LEU A 172 2.33 -5.41 9.91
CA LEU A 172 3.17 -4.34 10.44
C LEU A 172 2.45 -3.00 10.22
N ALA A 173 1.85 -2.51 11.27
CA ALA A 173 1.12 -1.25 11.27
C ALA A 173 2.08 -0.08 11.55
N LEU A 174 2.36 0.72 10.52
CA LEU A 174 3.26 1.86 10.64
C LEU A 174 2.60 3.00 11.43
N SER A 175 3.23 3.44 12.52
CA SER A 175 2.69 4.47 13.40
C SER A 175 3.76 5.48 13.82
N PHE A 176 3.38 6.76 13.92
CA PHE A 176 4.17 7.80 14.58
C PHE A 176 3.94 7.84 16.09
N ARG A 177 2.87 7.20 16.56
CA ARG A 177 2.55 7.04 17.96
C ARG A 177 2.92 5.64 18.41
N GLU A 178 3.57 5.53 19.56
CA GLU A 178 3.78 4.25 20.23
C GLU A 178 2.45 3.67 20.71
N MET A 179 2.22 2.41 20.43
CA MET A 179 1.06 1.63 20.84
C MET A 179 1.53 0.19 21.12
N GLU A 180 0.85 -0.49 22.03
CA GLU A 180 1.06 -1.92 22.26
C GLU A 180 0.69 -2.73 21.01
N ASP A 181 1.29 -3.90 20.85
CA ASP A 181 0.91 -4.84 19.79
C ASP A 181 -0.49 -5.43 20.07
N ASP A 182 -1.26 -5.69 19.02
CA ASP A 182 -2.54 -6.40 19.12
C ASP A 182 -2.34 -7.86 18.66
N GLU A 183 -2.05 -8.74 19.62
CA GLU A 183 -1.77 -10.14 19.35
C GLU A 183 -2.98 -10.88 18.76
N GLU A 184 -4.21 -10.55 19.20
CA GLU A 184 -5.44 -11.18 18.69
C GLU A 184 -5.68 -10.85 17.21
N ALA A 185 -5.39 -9.62 16.81
CA ALA A 185 -5.50 -9.18 15.43
C ALA A 185 -4.23 -9.50 14.60
N TYR A 186 -3.17 -10.03 15.22
CA TYR A 186 -1.85 -10.16 14.59
C TYR A 186 -1.36 -8.84 13.98
N VAL A 187 -1.53 -7.74 14.72
CA VAL A 187 -1.08 -6.40 14.35
C VAL A 187 0.08 -6.00 15.25
N ARG A 188 1.26 -5.87 14.65
CA ARG A 188 2.45 -5.35 15.33
C ARG A 188 2.63 -3.88 14.96
N VAL A 189 2.69 -3.01 15.96
CA VAL A 189 2.90 -1.58 15.76
C VAL A 189 4.39 -1.31 15.65
N VAL A 190 4.78 -0.68 14.54
CA VAL A 190 6.19 -0.41 14.23
C VAL A 190 6.38 1.05 13.79
N PRO A 191 7.59 1.62 13.97
CA PRO A 191 7.88 2.97 13.51
C PRO A 191 7.63 3.17 12.00
N PRO A 192 7.34 4.39 11.55
CA PRO A 192 7.10 4.69 10.14
C PRO A 192 8.37 4.48 9.30
N LEU A 193 8.18 3.97 8.09
CA LEU A 193 9.25 3.83 7.09
C LEU A 193 9.52 5.18 6.41
N LEU A 194 10.45 5.94 6.97
CA LEU A 194 10.87 7.23 6.44
C LEU A 194 12.14 7.08 5.60
N ARG A 195 12.15 7.70 4.43
CA ARG A 195 13.33 7.70 3.55
C ARG A 195 14.49 8.43 4.22
N ARG A 196 15.71 7.99 3.91
CA ARG A 196 16.92 8.54 4.48
C ARG A 196 17.06 10.04 4.24
N GLU A 197 16.65 10.52 3.06
CA GLU A 197 16.71 11.94 2.71
C GLU A 197 15.83 12.79 3.64
N VAL A 198 14.70 12.23 4.12
CA VAL A 198 13.83 12.91 5.10
C VAL A 198 14.49 12.90 6.48
N LEU A 199 15.10 11.78 6.88
CA LEU A 199 15.76 11.65 8.18
C LEU A 199 17.04 12.48 8.30
N SER A 200 17.73 12.74 7.18
CA SER A 200 18.96 13.54 7.14
C SER A 200 18.72 15.03 6.82
N CYS A 201 17.46 15.43 6.59
CA CYS A 201 17.14 16.82 6.28
C CYS A 201 17.12 17.64 7.58
N GLU A 202 17.91 18.70 7.62
CA GLU A 202 17.81 19.70 8.68
C GLU A 202 16.61 20.60 8.40
N GLY A 203 15.76 20.79 9.41
CA GLY A 203 14.62 21.70 9.32
C GLY A 203 15.10 23.15 9.26
N THR A 204 14.55 23.93 8.33
CA THR A 204 14.75 25.38 8.27
C THR A 204 13.41 26.08 8.41
N GLU A 205 13.41 27.20 9.11
CA GLU A 205 12.24 28.09 9.16
C GLU A 205 12.23 29.00 7.94
N GLY A 206 11.05 29.23 7.35
CA GLY A 206 10.86 30.10 6.20
C GLY A 206 9.51 30.79 6.25
N ASP A 207 9.37 31.89 5.53
CA ASP A 207 8.16 32.73 5.46
C ASP A 207 7.16 32.19 4.43
N TYR A 208 6.93 30.85 4.43
CA TYR A 208 6.00 30.22 3.49
C TYR A 208 5.18 29.11 4.15
N LEU A 209 3.99 28.88 3.58
CA LEU A 209 3.16 27.70 3.90
C LEU A 209 3.31 26.68 2.79
N HIS A 210 3.73 25.47 3.14
CA HIS A 210 3.79 24.35 2.21
C HIS A 210 2.52 23.53 2.30
N GLY A 211 1.78 23.44 1.18
CA GLY A 211 0.57 22.62 1.06
C GLY A 211 0.73 21.49 0.07
N TYR A 212 0.22 20.30 0.40
CA TYR A 212 0.14 19.17 -0.51
C TYR A 212 -1.30 18.70 -0.66
N MET A 213 -1.83 18.78 -1.89
CA MET A 213 -3.17 18.31 -2.22
C MET A 213 -3.10 17.08 -3.11
N VAL A 214 -3.70 15.99 -2.64
CA VAL A 214 -3.75 14.71 -3.39
C VAL A 214 -4.66 14.81 -4.61
N ASN A 215 -5.76 15.57 -4.48
CA ASN A 215 -6.78 15.72 -5.51
C ASN A 215 -6.76 17.11 -6.12
N SER A 216 -6.67 17.20 -7.44
CA SER A 216 -6.64 18.46 -8.19
C SER A 216 -7.93 19.30 -8.07
N GLY A 217 -9.05 18.69 -7.67
CA GLY A 217 -10.34 19.39 -7.49
C GLY A 217 -10.36 20.47 -6.41
N PHE A 218 -9.29 20.60 -5.62
CA PHE A 218 -9.13 21.67 -4.63
C PHE A 218 -8.32 22.86 -5.14
N GLY A 219 -7.80 22.81 -6.39
CA GLY A 219 -6.93 23.85 -6.92
C GLY A 219 -7.56 25.23 -6.94
N GLU A 220 -8.80 25.36 -7.38
CA GLU A 220 -9.54 26.63 -7.40
C GLU A 220 -9.74 27.20 -5.99
N ASN A 221 -9.99 26.35 -4.99
CA ASN A 221 -10.16 26.81 -3.61
C ASN A 221 -8.86 27.43 -3.03
N ILE A 222 -7.69 26.97 -3.50
CA ILE A 222 -6.39 27.49 -3.05
C ILE A 222 -6.07 28.82 -3.74
N LEU A 223 -6.44 28.97 -5.03
CA LEU A 223 -6.21 30.21 -5.78
C LEU A 223 -7.02 31.40 -5.25
N HIS A 224 -8.11 31.14 -4.51
CA HIS A 224 -8.97 32.15 -3.88
C HIS A 224 -8.66 32.38 -2.39
N TRP A 225 -7.62 31.79 -1.88
CA TRP A 225 -7.15 31.91 -0.50
C TRP A 225 -5.97 32.89 -0.44
#